data_3968eb55e245ba7e124a081fd9724da2
#
_entry.id   3968eb55e245ba7e124a081fd9724da2
#
_cell.length_a   1.000
_cell.length_b   1.000
_cell.length_c   1.000
_cell.angle_alpha   90.00
_cell.angle_beta   90.00
_cell.angle_gamma   90.00
#
_symmetry.space_group_name_H-M   'P 1'
#
loop_
_entity.id
_entity.type
_entity.pdbx_description
1 polymer ?
#
loop_
_entity_poly.entity_id
_entity_poly.type
_entity_poly.pdbx_seq_one_letter_code
_entity_poly.pdbx_strand_id
1 'polypeptide(L)'
;CGAERSLSSVLFLVALIFVVGTTAGVISAYAGGIVDIVIMRIADMMISFPGIILAIAISGIMGPSLINAMLALTVVTWTKYARLSRSLVLKLKESEFVEAAIVSGGTHTHILLHHILPNVLPLLVITAAADIGAMMMELAGLSFLGFGSQPPQPEWGLMLNEGRLQLQTAPWLMFFPGFAIFLSVVVFNLWGDALRDVLDPHQDQQ
;
A
#
# COMPACT_ATOMS: atom_id res chain seq x y z
N CYS A 1 3.33 -2.68 23.54
CA CYS A 1 3.06 -4.07 23.13
C CYS A 1 3.51 -4.24 21.67
N GLY A 2 4.17 -5.38 21.34
CA GLY A 2 4.66 -5.62 19.96
C GLY A 2 3.52 -5.57 18.92
N ALA A 3 2.35 -6.13 19.27
CA ALA A 3 1.18 -6.13 18.41
C ALA A 3 0.71 -4.72 18.04
N GLU A 4 0.57 -3.85 19.00
CA GLU A 4 0.14 -2.46 18.80
C GLU A 4 1.07 -1.76 17.81
N ARG A 5 2.39 -1.93 17.98
CA ARG A 5 3.38 -1.27 17.13
C ARG A 5 3.40 -1.85 15.72
N SER A 6 3.38 -3.17 15.58
CA SER A 6 3.36 -3.81 14.26
C SER A 6 2.10 -3.46 13.49
N LEU A 7 0.92 -3.55 14.11
CA LEU A 7 -0.35 -3.25 13.45
C LEU A 7 -0.48 -1.77 13.09
N SER A 8 -0.16 -0.85 14.03
CA SER A 8 -0.25 0.58 13.75
C SER A 8 0.73 1.02 12.66
N SER A 9 1.95 0.47 12.64
CA SER A 9 2.95 0.78 11.61
C SER A 9 2.50 0.31 10.23
N VAL A 10 1.93 -0.88 10.13
CA VAL A 10 1.42 -1.39 8.83
C VAL A 10 0.23 -0.59 8.34
N LEU A 11 -0.73 -0.27 9.22
CA LEU A 11 -1.88 0.55 8.83
C LEU A 11 -1.45 1.95 8.37
N PHE A 12 -0.50 2.56 9.08
CA PHE A 12 0.08 3.84 8.67
C PHE A 12 0.83 3.74 7.34
N LEU A 13 1.62 2.67 7.14
CA LEU A 13 2.33 2.39 5.90
C LEU A 13 1.36 2.29 4.71
N VAL A 14 0.31 1.47 4.84
CA VAL A 14 -0.69 1.30 3.77
C VAL A 14 -1.41 2.62 3.49
N ALA A 15 -1.78 3.38 4.52
CA ALA A 15 -2.39 4.69 4.33
C ALA A 15 -1.46 5.67 3.60
N LEU A 16 -0.16 5.67 3.94
CA LEU A 16 0.83 6.52 3.27
C LEU A 16 1.01 6.13 1.79
N ILE A 17 1.17 4.84 1.50
CA ILE A 17 1.27 4.32 0.14
C ILE A 17 0.01 4.67 -0.66
N PHE A 18 -1.16 4.45 -0.08
CA PHE A 18 -2.45 4.76 -0.67
C PHE A 18 -2.57 6.24 -1.04
N VAL A 19 -2.26 7.15 -0.12
CA VAL A 19 -2.35 8.59 -0.36
C VAL A 19 -1.35 9.03 -1.42
N VAL A 20 -0.09 8.63 -1.31
CA VAL A 20 0.96 9.02 -2.28
C VAL A 20 0.67 8.46 -3.66
N GLY A 21 0.36 7.18 -3.76
CA GLY A 21 0.12 6.53 -5.05
C GLY A 21 -1.17 7.01 -5.71
N THR A 22 -2.27 7.12 -4.95
CA THR A 22 -3.55 7.59 -5.50
C THR A 22 -3.44 9.03 -5.99
N THR A 23 -2.85 9.93 -5.21
CA THR A 23 -2.66 11.33 -5.63
C THR A 23 -1.79 11.44 -6.88
N ALA A 24 -0.67 10.71 -6.93
CA ALA A 24 0.20 10.69 -8.12
C ALA A 24 -0.54 10.20 -9.36
N GLY A 25 -1.33 9.12 -9.26
CA GLY A 25 -2.08 8.58 -10.39
C GLY A 25 -3.24 9.46 -10.83
N VAL A 26 -3.95 10.06 -9.89
CA VAL A 26 -5.03 11.03 -10.20
C VAL A 26 -4.47 12.26 -10.91
N ILE A 27 -3.37 12.83 -10.40
CA ILE A 27 -2.69 13.97 -11.03
C ILE A 27 -2.22 13.59 -12.44
N SER A 28 -1.58 12.43 -12.58
CA SER A 28 -1.12 11.90 -13.87
C SER A 28 -2.26 11.81 -14.90
N ALA A 29 -3.35 11.15 -14.55
CA ALA A 29 -4.50 10.97 -15.44
C ALA A 29 -5.23 12.27 -15.77
N TYR A 30 -5.28 13.19 -14.81
CA TYR A 30 -6.05 14.41 -14.95
C TYR A 30 -5.29 15.50 -15.73
N ALA A 31 -4.01 15.71 -15.40
CA ALA A 31 -3.15 16.67 -16.10
C ALA A 31 -2.78 16.19 -17.51
N GLY A 32 -2.57 14.87 -17.69
CA GLY A 32 -2.17 14.30 -18.97
C GLY A 32 -0.80 14.81 -19.47
N GLY A 33 -0.54 14.64 -20.76
CA GLY A 33 0.63 15.19 -21.43
C GLY A 33 1.97 14.83 -20.76
N ILE A 34 2.82 15.83 -20.57
CA ILE A 34 4.17 15.65 -20.01
C ILE A 34 4.13 15.17 -18.55
N VAL A 35 3.16 15.64 -17.75
CA VAL A 35 3.02 15.26 -16.33
C VAL A 35 2.74 13.76 -16.22
N ASP A 36 1.82 13.26 -17.03
CA ASP A 36 1.51 11.84 -17.11
C ASP A 36 2.74 11.01 -17.51
N ILE A 37 3.43 11.43 -18.58
CA ILE A 37 4.63 10.75 -19.06
C ILE A 37 5.70 10.68 -17.96
N VAL A 38 5.97 11.76 -17.25
CA VAL A 38 7.02 11.80 -16.21
C VAL A 38 6.68 10.90 -15.04
N ILE A 39 5.45 11.01 -14.49
CA ILE A 39 5.01 10.20 -13.35
C ILE A 39 5.06 8.71 -13.72
N MET A 40 4.54 8.34 -14.89
CA MET A 40 4.53 6.92 -15.31
C MET A 40 5.94 6.40 -15.64
N ARG A 41 6.84 7.22 -16.19
CA ARG A 41 8.24 6.81 -16.38
C ARG A 41 8.96 6.53 -15.06
N ILE A 42 8.73 7.37 -14.04
CA ILE A 42 9.27 7.08 -12.70
C ILE A 42 8.70 5.77 -12.15
N ALA A 43 7.38 5.56 -12.28
CA ALA A 43 6.74 4.32 -11.88
C ALA A 43 7.31 3.10 -12.63
N ASP A 44 7.54 3.21 -13.94
CA ASP A 44 8.12 2.14 -14.77
C ASP A 44 9.53 1.78 -14.33
N MET A 45 10.37 2.78 -14.03
CA MET A 45 11.73 2.56 -13.51
C MET A 45 11.69 1.83 -12.16
N MET A 46 10.79 2.20 -11.25
CA MET A 46 10.68 1.54 -9.94
C MET A 46 10.25 0.08 -10.07
N ILE A 47 9.29 -0.23 -10.94
CA ILE A 47 8.79 -1.60 -11.16
C ILE A 47 9.80 -2.49 -11.88
N SER A 48 10.80 -1.92 -12.57
CA SER A 48 11.85 -2.69 -13.25
C SER A 48 12.73 -3.50 -12.27
N PHE A 49 12.72 -3.14 -11.00
CA PHE A 49 13.44 -3.83 -9.94
C PHE A 49 12.50 -4.68 -9.09
N PRO A 50 12.95 -5.85 -8.58
CA PRO A 50 12.19 -6.57 -7.56
C PRO A 50 11.96 -5.68 -6.32
N GLY A 51 10.68 -5.46 -5.96
CA GLY A 51 10.31 -4.46 -4.95
C GLY A 51 11.04 -4.60 -3.62
N ILE A 52 11.08 -5.82 -3.07
CA ILE A 52 11.74 -6.08 -1.78
C ILE A 52 13.27 -5.79 -1.84
N ILE A 53 13.93 -6.09 -2.96
CA ILE A 53 15.36 -5.82 -3.12
C ILE A 53 15.63 -4.31 -3.14
N LEU A 54 14.79 -3.56 -3.85
CA LEU A 54 14.90 -2.11 -3.88
C LEU A 54 14.61 -1.49 -2.50
N ALA A 55 13.61 -2.01 -1.77
CA ALA A 55 13.31 -1.57 -0.41
C ALA A 55 14.47 -1.83 0.56
N ILE A 56 15.13 -3.00 0.47
CA ILE A 56 16.34 -3.32 1.24
C ILE A 56 17.46 -2.34 0.92
N ALA A 57 17.70 -2.06 -0.36
CA ALA A 57 18.76 -1.14 -0.78
C ALA A 57 18.53 0.27 -0.26
N ILE A 58 17.30 0.79 -0.38
CA ILE A 58 16.91 2.12 0.13
C ILE A 58 17.04 2.16 1.66
N SER A 59 16.49 1.17 2.38
CA SER A 59 16.59 1.09 3.83
C SER A 59 18.04 0.98 4.31
N GLY A 60 18.88 0.25 3.57
CA GLY A 60 20.31 0.12 3.86
C GLY A 60 21.07 1.45 3.76
N ILE A 61 20.73 2.28 2.77
CA ILE A 61 21.31 3.64 2.61
C ILE A 61 20.80 4.59 3.70
N MET A 62 19.52 4.52 4.05
CA MET A 62 18.91 5.40 5.05
C MET A 62 19.27 5.01 6.50
N GLY A 63 19.76 3.81 6.70
CA GLY A 63 20.06 3.24 8.01
C GLY A 63 18.86 2.53 8.68
N PRO A 64 19.15 1.64 9.65
CA PRO A 64 18.14 0.80 10.29
C PRO A 64 17.17 1.62 11.14
N SER A 65 15.90 1.68 10.73
CA SER A 65 14.82 2.35 11.47
C SER A 65 13.48 1.90 10.90
N LEU A 66 12.47 1.76 11.76
CA LEU A 66 11.11 1.46 11.34
C LEU A 66 10.56 2.50 10.35
N ILE A 67 10.84 3.77 10.60
CA ILE A 67 10.41 4.87 9.71
C ILE A 67 11.10 4.77 8.35
N ASN A 68 12.41 4.49 8.32
CA ASN A 68 13.15 4.35 7.08
C ASN A 68 12.68 3.13 6.26
N ALA A 69 12.36 2.02 6.92
CA ALA A 69 11.76 0.85 6.29
C ALA A 69 10.38 1.17 5.68
N MET A 70 9.52 1.90 6.41
CA MET A 70 8.22 2.33 5.88
C MET A 70 8.37 3.30 4.70
N LEU A 71 9.30 4.25 4.77
CA LEU A 71 9.58 5.15 3.65
C LEU A 71 10.11 4.40 2.43
N ALA A 72 11.02 3.45 2.62
CA ALA A 72 11.55 2.62 1.55
C ALA A 72 10.44 1.81 0.85
N LEU A 73 9.55 1.17 1.63
CA LEU A 73 8.40 0.46 1.10
C LEU A 73 7.42 1.40 0.39
N THR A 74 7.23 2.60 0.91
CA THR A 74 6.37 3.62 0.27
C THR A 74 6.94 4.02 -1.09
N VAL A 75 8.24 4.31 -1.19
CA VAL A 75 8.93 4.69 -2.44
C VAL A 75 8.85 3.60 -3.49
N VAL A 76 8.73 2.35 -3.10
CA VAL A 76 8.61 1.21 -4.03
C VAL A 76 7.15 0.94 -4.40
N THR A 77 6.25 0.91 -3.43
CA THR A 77 4.89 0.35 -3.59
C THR A 77 3.85 1.38 -4.10
N TRP A 78 4.11 2.70 -3.98
CA TRP A 78 3.18 3.74 -4.47
C TRP A 78 2.82 3.57 -5.95
N THR A 79 3.71 3.00 -6.73
CA THR A 79 3.59 2.82 -8.18
C THR A 79 2.38 1.96 -8.57
N LYS A 80 2.04 0.95 -7.75
CA LYS A 80 0.86 0.11 -7.91
C LYS A 80 -0.42 0.95 -7.87
N TYR A 81 -0.55 1.79 -6.84
CA TYR A 81 -1.73 2.65 -6.66
C TYR A 81 -1.78 3.77 -7.70
N ALA A 82 -0.62 4.33 -8.08
CA ALA A 82 -0.55 5.33 -9.13
C ALA A 82 -1.07 4.80 -10.47
N ARG A 83 -0.67 3.60 -10.86
CA ARG A 83 -1.17 2.97 -12.10
C ARG A 83 -2.64 2.61 -12.02
N LEU A 84 -3.09 2.05 -10.90
CA LEU A 84 -4.48 1.67 -10.71
C LEU A 84 -5.39 2.92 -10.74
N SER A 85 -5.09 3.93 -9.93
CA SER A 85 -5.89 5.16 -9.90
C SER A 85 -5.88 5.90 -11.25
N ARG A 86 -4.72 5.97 -11.93
CA ARG A 86 -4.63 6.52 -13.28
C ARG A 86 -5.56 5.78 -14.26
N SER A 87 -5.51 4.46 -14.28
CA SER A 87 -6.36 3.64 -15.17
C SER A 87 -7.84 3.88 -14.93
N LEU A 88 -8.25 3.94 -13.67
CA LEU A 88 -9.65 4.17 -13.28
C LEU A 88 -10.12 5.59 -13.65
N VAL A 89 -9.29 6.59 -13.38
CA VAL A 89 -9.60 8.00 -13.73
C VAL A 89 -9.72 8.17 -15.24
N LEU A 90 -8.82 7.60 -16.03
CA LEU A 90 -8.89 7.67 -17.50
C LEU A 90 -10.17 7.03 -18.03
N LYS A 91 -10.54 5.85 -17.51
CA LYS A 91 -11.78 5.18 -17.89
C LYS A 91 -13.02 6.01 -17.57
N LEU A 92 -13.05 6.66 -16.40
CA LEU A 92 -14.20 7.50 -16.02
C LEU A 92 -14.25 8.82 -16.78
N LYS A 93 -13.12 9.38 -17.19
CA LYS A 93 -13.10 10.61 -18.02
C LYS A 93 -13.82 10.44 -19.35
N GLU A 94 -13.88 9.23 -19.88
CA GLU A 94 -14.54 8.89 -21.15
C GLU A 94 -16.00 8.43 -20.96
N SER A 95 -16.55 8.54 -19.75
CA SER A 95 -17.92 8.12 -19.47
C SER A 95 -18.93 9.20 -19.78
N GLU A 96 -20.13 8.77 -20.23
CA GLU A 96 -21.23 9.67 -20.64
C GLU A 96 -21.64 10.65 -19.53
N PHE A 97 -21.63 10.24 -18.26
CA PHE A 97 -22.02 11.13 -17.15
C PHE A 97 -20.97 12.23 -16.90
N VAL A 98 -19.68 11.98 -17.17
CA VAL A 98 -18.63 13.00 -17.10
C VAL A 98 -18.73 13.95 -18.26
N GLU A 99 -19.01 13.46 -19.48
CA GLU A 99 -19.27 14.31 -20.64
C GLU A 99 -20.50 15.22 -20.41
N ALA A 100 -21.59 14.68 -19.87
CA ALA A 100 -22.77 15.46 -19.51
C ALA A 100 -22.46 16.55 -18.47
N ALA A 101 -21.61 16.26 -17.47
CA ALA A 101 -21.17 17.25 -16.48
C ALA A 101 -20.32 18.38 -17.12
N ILE A 102 -19.47 18.04 -18.11
CA ILE A 102 -18.71 19.05 -18.88
C ILE A 102 -19.63 19.95 -19.68
N VAL A 103 -20.57 19.36 -20.41
CA VAL A 103 -21.55 20.13 -21.25
C VAL A 103 -22.42 21.03 -20.37
N SER A 104 -22.73 20.62 -19.15
CA SER A 104 -23.47 21.40 -18.16
C SER A 104 -22.66 22.56 -17.55
N GLY A 105 -21.40 22.76 -17.97
CA GLY A 105 -20.56 23.87 -17.51
C GLY A 105 -19.80 23.57 -16.21
N GLY A 106 -19.68 22.32 -15.80
CA GLY A 106 -18.91 21.92 -14.61
C GLY A 106 -17.43 22.27 -14.75
N THR A 107 -16.87 22.87 -13.70
CA THR A 107 -15.40 23.13 -13.67
C THR A 107 -14.62 21.83 -13.54
N HIS A 108 -13.41 21.82 -14.07
CA HIS A 108 -12.53 20.64 -14.00
C HIS A 108 -12.36 20.10 -12.56
N THR A 109 -12.13 20.97 -11.59
CA THR A 109 -11.97 20.58 -10.19
C THR A 109 -13.26 20.00 -9.60
N HIS A 110 -14.42 20.56 -9.96
CA HIS A 110 -15.72 20.05 -9.51
C HIS A 110 -15.97 18.64 -10.05
N ILE A 111 -15.71 18.43 -11.34
CA ILE A 111 -15.86 17.12 -11.99
C ILE A 111 -14.95 16.09 -11.33
N LEU A 112 -13.69 16.43 -11.10
CA LEU A 112 -12.73 15.53 -10.44
C LEU A 112 -13.19 15.12 -9.05
N LEU A 113 -13.56 16.10 -8.20
CA LEU A 113 -13.86 15.84 -6.79
C LEU A 113 -15.25 15.25 -6.57
N HIS A 114 -16.25 15.57 -7.40
CA HIS A 114 -17.64 15.16 -7.16
C HIS A 114 -18.12 14.03 -8.09
N HIS A 115 -17.46 13.82 -9.23
CA HIS A 115 -17.89 12.80 -10.20
C HIS A 115 -16.85 11.69 -10.38
N ILE A 116 -15.56 12.01 -10.43
CA ILE A 116 -14.52 10.99 -10.69
C ILE A 116 -14.05 10.35 -9.39
N LEU A 117 -13.56 11.15 -8.46
CA LEU A 117 -12.91 10.64 -7.24
C LEU A 117 -13.83 9.74 -6.39
N PRO A 118 -15.11 10.08 -6.12
CA PRO A 118 -16.00 9.22 -5.35
C PRO A 118 -16.25 7.85 -5.99
N ASN A 119 -16.19 7.76 -7.33
CA ASN A 119 -16.36 6.50 -8.07
C ASN A 119 -15.09 5.65 -8.14
N VAL A 120 -13.90 6.27 -8.02
CA VAL A 120 -12.61 5.57 -8.03
C VAL A 120 -12.23 5.06 -6.63
N LEU A 121 -12.55 5.83 -5.59
CA LEU A 121 -12.13 5.55 -4.21
C LEU A 121 -12.55 4.17 -3.69
N PRO A 122 -13.78 3.67 -3.89
CA PRO A 122 -14.18 2.37 -3.36
C PRO A 122 -13.24 1.24 -3.79
N LEU A 123 -12.92 1.14 -5.08
CA LEU A 123 -12.02 0.11 -5.59
C LEU A 123 -10.58 0.26 -5.07
N LEU A 124 -10.11 1.50 -4.91
CA LEU A 124 -8.80 1.76 -4.33
C LEU A 124 -8.75 1.38 -2.84
N VAL A 125 -9.82 1.64 -2.08
CA VAL A 125 -9.91 1.26 -0.66
C VAL A 125 -9.96 -0.26 -0.50
N ILE A 126 -10.73 -0.97 -1.33
CA ILE A 126 -10.73 -2.44 -1.36
C ILE A 126 -9.32 -2.97 -1.61
N THR A 127 -8.62 -2.40 -2.60
CA THR A 127 -7.24 -2.78 -2.91
C THR A 127 -6.31 -2.53 -1.73
N ALA A 128 -6.46 -1.40 -1.04
CA ALA A 128 -5.66 -1.08 0.14
C ALA A 128 -5.91 -2.03 1.30
N ALA A 129 -7.17 -2.41 1.54
CA ALA A 129 -7.53 -3.37 2.57
C ALA A 129 -6.89 -4.76 2.30
N ALA A 130 -6.94 -5.23 1.06
CA ALA A 130 -6.31 -6.48 0.66
C ALA A 130 -4.77 -6.44 0.77
N ASP A 131 -4.16 -5.26 0.62
CA ASP A 131 -2.70 -5.13 0.69
C ASP A 131 -2.14 -5.07 2.13
N ILE A 132 -2.98 -4.91 3.16
CA ILE A 132 -2.50 -4.81 4.56
C ILE A 132 -1.67 -6.06 4.94
N GLY A 133 -2.16 -7.25 4.58
CA GLY A 133 -1.46 -8.51 4.85
C GLY A 133 -0.09 -8.59 4.17
N ALA A 134 -0.02 -8.21 2.89
CA ALA A 134 1.23 -8.20 2.14
C ALA A 134 2.24 -7.20 2.73
N MET A 135 1.80 -5.98 3.04
CA MET A 135 2.66 -4.95 3.65
C MET A 135 3.13 -5.34 5.05
N MET A 136 2.32 -6.09 5.82
CA MET A 136 2.75 -6.66 7.08
C MET A 136 3.93 -7.63 6.90
N MET A 137 3.85 -8.51 5.90
CA MET A 137 4.93 -9.45 5.59
C MET A 137 6.20 -8.73 5.14
N GLU A 138 6.08 -7.72 4.28
CA GLU A 138 7.23 -6.97 3.77
C GLU A 138 7.91 -6.14 4.87
N LEU A 139 7.14 -5.44 5.72
CA LEU A 139 7.68 -4.66 6.83
C LEU A 139 8.33 -5.56 7.89
N ALA A 140 7.67 -6.66 8.25
CA ALA A 140 8.24 -7.64 9.17
C ALA A 140 9.50 -8.30 8.58
N GLY A 141 9.54 -8.56 7.27
CA GLY A 141 10.71 -9.06 6.55
C GLY A 141 11.91 -8.10 6.62
N LEU A 142 11.69 -6.80 6.39
CA LEU A 142 12.74 -5.78 6.54
C LEU A 142 13.24 -5.68 7.98
N SER A 143 12.34 -5.71 8.96
CA SER A 143 12.70 -5.72 10.38
C SER A 143 13.47 -6.99 10.77
N PHE A 144 13.07 -8.15 10.26
CA PHE A 144 13.77 -9.42 10.45
C PHE A 144 15.20 -9.40 9.87
N LEU A 145 15.39 -8.72 8.73
CA LEU A 145 16.71 -8.54 8.13
C LEU A 145 17.55 -7.46 8.83
N GLY A 146 16.98 -6.74 9.81
CA GLY A 146 17.68 -5.72 10.60
C GLY A 146 17.57 -4.30 10.05
N PHE A 147 16.78 -4.08 8.99
CA PHE A 147 16.58 -2.74 8.39
C PHE A 147 15.38 -1.99 8.95
N GLY A 148 14.53 -2.64 9.75
CA GLY A 148 13.34 -2.05 10.36
C GLY A 148 13.56 -1.57 11.79
N SER A 149 12.63 -1.94 12.67
CA SER A 149 12.64 -1.56 14.08
C SER A 149 13.93 -1.98 14.78
N GLN A 150 14.38 -1.14 15.73
CA GLN A 150 15.59 -1.39 16.53
C GLN A 150 15.24 -1.52 18.02
N PRO A 151 16.04 -2.30 18.80
CA PRO A 151 15.87 -2.36 20.25
C PRO A 151 15.96 -0.95 20.89
N PRO A 152 15.21 -0.67 21.96
CA PRO A 152 14.33 -1.56 22.72
C PRO A 152 12.87 -1.59 22.24
N GLN A 153 12.58 -1.20 21.03
CA GLN A 153 11.22 -1.03 20.52
C GLN A 153 10.62 -2.40 20.13
N PRO A 154 9.55 -2.89 20.80
CA PRO A 154 8.97 -4.17 20.47
C PRO A 154 8.21 -4.08 19.13
N GLU A 155 8.59 -4.94 18.18
CA GLU A 155 7.95 -5.10 16.87
C GLU A 155 8.13 -6.57 16.45
N TRP A 156 7.13 -7.19 15.84
CA TRP A 156 7.12 -8.63 15.59
C TRP A 156 8.27 -9.11 14.69
N GLY A 157 8.62 -8.34 13.65
CA GLY A 157 9.75 -8.67 12.78
C GLY A 157 11.10 -8.59 13.50
N LEU A 158 11.27 -7.58 14.37
CA LEU A 158 12.43 -7.48 15.25
C LEU A 158 12.49 -8.63 16.26
N MET A 159 11.34 -9.00 16.86
CA MET A 159 11.28 -10.15 17.78
C MET A 159 11.68 -11.45 17.08
N LEU A 160 11.32 -11.63 15.80
CA LEU A 160 11.80 -12.76 14.99
C LEU A 160 13.31 -12.71 14.78
N ASN A 161 13.86 -11.52 14.50
CA ASN A 161 15.31 -11.34 14.33
C ASN A 161 16.08 -11.71 15.60
N GLU A 162 15.65 -11.23 16.77
CA GLU A 162 16.26 -11.53 18.06
C GLU A 162 16.10 -13.01 18.43
N GLY A 163 14.91 -13.58 18.18
CA GLY A 163 14.59 -14.99 18.50
C GLY A 163 15.40 -16.00 17.69
N ARG A 164 15.86 -15.64 16.46
CA ARG A 164 16.64 -16.57 15.61
C ARG A 164 17.93 -17.07 16.25
N LEU A 165 18.56 -16.25 17.09
CA LEU A 165 19.79 -16.61 17.78
C LEU A 165 19.55 -17.65 18.90
N GLN A 166 18.32 -17.78 19.35
CA GLN A 166 17.91 -18.69 20.43
C GLN A 166 17.03 -19.85 19.95
N LEU A 167 16.99 -20.10 18.63
CA LEU A 167 16.08 -21.09 18.05
C LEU A 167 16.26 -22.51 18.64
N GLN A 168 17.47 -22.88 19.01
CA GLN A 168 17.77 -24.21 19.57
C GLN A 168 17.40 -24.34 21.06
N THR A 169 17.39 -23.23 21.80
CA THR A 169 17.14 -23.21 23.24
C THR A 169 15.75 -22.72 23.62
N ALA A 170 15.21 -21.77 22.81
CA ALA A 170 13.93 -21.12 23.07
C ALA A 170 13.14 -20.88 21.79
N PRO A 171 12.69 -21.92 21.05
CA PRO A 171 12.01 -21.78 19.76
C PRO A 171 10.71 -20.97 19.83
N TRP A 172 10.08 -20.90 20.99
CA TRP A 172 8.85 -20.11 21.20
C TRP A 172 9.04 -18.60 20.98
N LEU A 173 10.27 -18.06 21.10
CA LEU A 173 10.57 -16.66 20.84
C LEU A 173 10.38 -16.28 19.37
N MET A 174 10.51 -17.22 18.46
CA MET A 174 10.16 -17.03 17.04
C MET A 174 8.72 -17.47 16.73
N PHE A 175 8.26 -18.55 17.38
CA PHE A 175 6.95 -19.13 17.09
C PHE A 175 5.82 -18.12 17.36
N PHE A 176 5.79 -17.48 18.52
CA PHE A 176 4.70 -16.56 18.88
C PHE A 176 4.62 -15.30 18.01
N PRO A 177 5.71 -14.55 17.74
CA PRO A 177 5.64 -13.41 16.82
C PRO A 177 5.30 -13.85 15.39
N GLY A 178 5.88 -14.96 14.92
CA GLY A 178 5.57 -15.50 13.59
C GLY A 178 4.10 -15.91 13.45
N PHE A 179 3.55 -16.58 14.46
CA PHE A 179 2.14 -16.94 14.50
C PHE A 179 1.23 -15.71 14.56
N ALA A 180 1.63 -14.68 15.31
CA ALA A 180 0.88 -13.41 15.37
C ALA A 180 0.84 -12.71 14.02
N ILE A 181 1.97 -12.65 13.28
CA ILE A 181 2.01 -12.13 11.91
C ILE A 181 1.10 -12.96 11.01
N PHE A 182 1.25 -14.29 11.03
CA PHE A 182 0.41 -15.19 10.22
C PHE A 182 -1.09 -14.96 10.46
N LEU A 183 -1.50 -14.95 11.72
CA LEU A 183 -2.90 -14.74 12.08
C LEU A 183 -3.41 -13.36 11.61
N SER A 184 -2.60 -12.31 11.76
CA SER A 184 -2.95 -10.98 11.30
C SER A 184 -3.11 -10.92 9.78
N VAL A 185 -2.20 -11.54 9.03
CA VAL A 185 -2.28 -11.64 7.57
C VAL A 185 -3.57 -12.34 7.13
N VAL A 186 -3.91 -13.46 7.77
CA VAL A 186 -5.16 -14.19 7.47
C VAL A 186 -6.38 -13.32 7.75
N VAL A 187 -6.44 -12.67 8.91
CA VAL A 187 -7.58 -11.81 9.30
C VAL A 187 -7.73 -10.64 8.33
N PHE A 188 -6.64 -9.94 7.98
CA PHE A 188 -6.72 -8.81 7.05
C PHE A 188 -7.05 -9.22 5.64
N ASN A 189 -6.58 -10.37 5.15
CA ASN A 189 -6.98 -10.88 3.84
C ASN A 189 -8.47 -11.22 3.81
N LEU A 190 -9.00 -11.96 4.81
CA LEU A 190 -10.42 -12.24 4.92
C LEU A 190 -11.26 -10.97 5.03
N TRP A 191 -10.78 -9.97 5.77
CA TRP A 191 -11.46 -8.68 5.87
C TRP A 191 -11.44 -7.90 4.55
N GLY A 192 -10.32 -7.94 3.82
CA GLY A 192 -10.21 -7.35 2.47
C GLY A 192 -11.18 -8.00 1.47
N ASP A 193 -11.29 -9.33 1.50
CA ASP A 193 -12.23 -10.07 0.67
C ASP A 193 -13.68 -9.73 1.02
N ALA A 194 -14.03 -9.72 2.31
CA ALA A 194 -15.37 -9.34 2.76
C ALA A 194 -15.72 -7.88 2.38
N LEU A 195 -14.76 -6.97 2.45
CA LEU A 195 -14.94 -5.57 2.02
C LEU A 195 -15.19 -5.49 0.51
N ARG A 196 -14.50 -6.32 -0.27
CA ARG A 196 -14.71 -6.43 -1.71
C ARG A 196 -16.12 -6.88 -2.03
N ASP A 197 -16.60 -7.94 -1.36
CA ASP A 197 -17.94 -8.49 -1.58
C ASP A 197 -19.05 -7.47 -1.28
N VAL A 198 -18.85 -6.63 -0.26
CA VAL A 198 -19.84 -5.59 0.11
C VAL A 198 -19.80 -4.37 -0.81
N LEU A 199 -18.63 -4.00 -1.32
CA LEU A 199 -18.44 -2.78 -2.13
C LEU A 199 -18.45 -3.03 -3.64
N ASP A 200 -18.51 -4.29 -4.10
CA ASP A 200 -18.59 -4.64 -5.53
C ASP A 200 -20.05 -4.56 -6.01
N PRO A 201 -20.43 -3.55 -6.82
CA PRO A 201 -21.82 -3.36 -7.25
C PRO A 201 -22.28 -4.37 -8.32
N HIS A 202 -21.43 -5.32 -8.75
CA HIS A 202 -21.74 -6.25 -9.84
C HIS A 202 -22.28 -7.60 -9.37
N GLN A 203 -22.43 -7.86 -8.06
CA GLN A 203 -22.97 -9.12 -7.57
C GLN A 203 -24.50 -9.20 -7.60
N ASP A 204 -25.22 -8.09 -7.76
CA ASP A 204 -26.71 -8.08 -7.82
C ASP A 204 -27.29 -8.43 -9.20
N GLN A 205 -26.51 -8.95 -10.14
CA GLN A 205 -26.97 -9.28 -11.50
C GLN A 205 -26.81 -10.76 -11.89
N GLN A 206 -26.74 -11.68 -10.90
CA GLN A 206 -26.82 -13.12 -11.17
C GLN A 206 -28.02 -13.77 -10.51
#